data_e455de48626bcecdbc1fdbdf2cc420fc
#
_entry.id   e455de48626bcecdbc1fdbdf2cc420fc
#
_cell.length_a   1.000
_cell.length_b   1.000
_cell.length_c   1.000
_cell.angle_alpha   90.00
_cell.angle_beta   90.00
_cell.angle_gamma   90.00
#
_symmetry.space_group_name_H-M   'P 1'
#
loop_
_entity.id
_entity.type
_entity.pdbx_description
1 polymer ?
#
loop_
_entity_poly.entity_id
_entity_poly.type
_entity_poly.pdbx_seq_one_letter_code
_entity_poly.pdbx_strand_id
1 'polypeptide(L)'
;MLRNLINPYDFVLLYEKIQKAGIARVTSKLTKSNEERVRRSWAHTSESTSSWWDIPEVNRRWNLLITGSPDSDQFSYVSAKYFNANHTLDGISLGCGAGNREIRWVTACENLRLSCYDISKERIEQARINAANANVSSQLSFEVGDVHALELGSEKYDVAIIEGALHHFHSIVRVLDKVRKSLKDEGIFIVNEYVGPSRFQWKDAQLQAANRVLGIIPEEYRKKFSDGRIKKKIHRPGRLSIFLNDPSESAESHLIEDAIAGRFRVLERKEYGGTLLQLIFKDIAHNFINENTETKELLKSI
;
A
#
# COMPACT_ATOMS: atom_id res chain seq x y z
N MET A 1 29.12 3.83 3.36
CA MET A 1 28.32 2.65 2.94
C MET A 1 27.69 1.89 4.13
N LEU A 2 28.41 1.58 5.20
CA LEU A 2 27.90 0.82 6.37
C LEU A 2 26.76 1.53 7.15
N ARG A 3 26.76 2.86 7.23
CA ARG A 3 25.70 3.65 7.96
C ARG A 3 24.27 3.48 7.46
N ASN A 4 24.07 3.00 6.23
CA ASN A 4 22.74 2.76 5.67
C ASN A 4 22.30 1.28 5.81
N LEU A 5 23.21 0.39 6.18
CA LEU A 5 22.90 -1.02 6.36
C LEU A 5 22.26 -1.26 7.76
N ILE A 6 22.92 -0.72 8.77
CA ILE A 6 22.50 -0.78 10.18
C ILE A 6 22.65 0.63 10.75
N ASN A 7 21.64 1.11 11.44
CA ASN A 7 21.70 2.36 12.18
C ASN A 7 21.34 2.14 13.67
N PRO A 8 21.65 3.08 14.58
CA PRO A 8 21.36 2.93 16.01
C PRO A 8 19.88 2.65 16.33
N TYR A 9 18.97 3.14 15.49
CA TYR A 9 17.54 2.93 15.67
C TYR A 9 17.12 1.47 15.41
N ASP A 10 17.85 0.72 14.59
CA ASP A 10 17.59 -0.71 14.38
C ASP A 10 17.77 -1.51 15.68
N PHE A 11 18.69 -1.12 16.54
CA PHE A 11 18.88 -1.75 17.85
C PHE A 11 17.71 -1.43 18.80
N VAL A 12 17.17 -0.22 18.73
CA VAL A 12 15.96 0.15 19.48
C VAL A 12 14.77 -0.70 19.03
N LEU A 13 14.57 -0.82 17.72
CA LEU A 13 13.51 -1.65 17.15
C LEU A 13 13.68 -3.14 17.49
N LEU A 14 14.91 -3.63 17.45
CA LEU A 14 15.23 -5.02 17.82
C LEU A 14 14.92 -5.27 19.28
N TYR A 15 15.36 -4.38 20.16
CA TYR A 15 15.08 -4.46 21.59
C TYR A 15 13.57 -4.47 21.89
N GLU A 16 12.82 -3.53 21.27
CA GLU A 16 11.36 -3.47 21.43
C GLU A 16 10.68 -4.77 20.96
N LYS A 17 11.17 -5.38 19.87
CA LYS A 17 10.65 -6.67 19.38
C LYS A 17 10.97 -7.84 20.31
N ILE A 18 12.17 -7.88 20.87
CA ILE A 18 12.55 -8.90 21.83
C ILE A 18 11.65 -8.79 23.08
N GLN A 19 11.40 -7.58 23.56
CA GLN A 19 10.51 -7.34 24.70
C GLN A 19 9.06 -7.79 24.44
N LYS A 20 8.54 -7.52 23.22
CA LYS A 20 7.15 -7.86 22.86
C LYS A 20 6.95 -9.33 22.48
N ALA A 21 7.89 -9.95 21.80
CA ALA A 21 7.71 -11.24 21.14
C ALA A 21 8.68 -12.35 21.59
N GLY A 22 9.67 -12.03 22.44
CA GLY A 22 10.72 -12.94 22.90
C GLY A 22 11.81 -13.18 21.85
N ILE A 23 12.99 -13.56 22.34
CA ILE A 23 14.21 -13.82 21.53
C ILE A 23 13.96 -14.93 20.49
N ALA A 24 13.27 -16.02 20.88
CA ALA A 24 13.00 -17.16 19.99
C ALA A 24 12.22 -16.77 18.73
N ARG A 25 11.28 -15.82 18.82
CA ARG A 25 10.49 -15.33 17.68
C ARG A 25 11.30 -14.43 16.74
N VAL A 26 12.30 -13.74 17.27
CA VAL A 26 13.21 -12.93 16.47
C VAL A 26 14.22 -13.81 15.73
N THR A 27 14.81 -14.80 16.41
CA THR A 27 15.79 -15.73 15.81
C THR A 27 15.15 -16.68 14.79
N SER A 28 13.89 -17.08 14.97
CA SER A 28 13.16 -17.91 14.00
C SER A 28 12.98 -17.23 12.63
N LYS A 29 13.13 -15.92 12.54
CA LYS A 29 13.10 -15.19 11.25
C LYS A 29 14.41 -15.35 10.45
N LEU A 30 15.51 -15.69 11.11
CA LEU A 30 16.81 -15.87 10.45
C LEU A 30 16.93 -17.23 9.75
N THR A 31 16.15 -18.22 10.17
CA THR A 31 16.21 -19.60 9.65
C THR A 31 15.24 -19.90 8.49
N LYS A 32 14.39 -18.93 8.11
CA LYS A 32 13.33 -19.13 7.11
C LYS A 32 13.75 -18.63 5.73
N SER A 33 13.20 -19.24 4.67
CA SER A 33 13.33 -18.75 3.31
C SER A 33 12.72 -17.34 3.15
N ASN A 34 13.15 -16.60 2.12
CA ASN A 34 12.58 -15.27 1.84
C ASN A 34 11.08 -15.37 1.56
N GLU A 35 10.63 -16.36 0.80
CA GLU A 35 9.22 -16.59 0.49
C GLU A 35 8.38 -16.85 1.74
N GLU A 36 8.87 -17.67 2.66
CA GLU A 36 8.16 -17.94 3.91
C GLU A 36 8.08 -16.69 4.80
N ARG A 37 9.11 -15.83 4.78
CA ARG A 37 9.10 -14.56 5.50
C ARG A 37 8.09 -13.57 4.91
N VAL A 38 8.05 -13.46 3.58
CA VAL A 38 7.06 -12.64 2.88
C VAL A 38 5.65 -13.14 3.20
N ARG A 39 5.38 -14.42 3.00
CA ARG A 39 4.07 -15.02 3.27
C ARG A 39 3.60 -14.77 4.71
N ARG A 40 4.48 -14.89 5.69
CA ARG A 40 4.15 -14.63 7.11
C ARG A 40 4.01 -13.16 7.48
N SER A 41 4.70 -12.25 6.81
CA SER A 41 4.50 -10.80 7.05
C SER A 41 3.07 -10.40 6.70
N TRP A 42 2.46 -11.09 5.73
CA TRP A 42 1.10 -10.85 5.28
C TRP A 42 0.01 -11.66 6.00
N ALA A 43 0.35 -12.85 6.52
CA ALA A 43 -0.60 -13.69 7.28
C ALA A 43 -0.97 -13.10 8.66
N HIS A 44 -0.07 -12.35 9.28
CA HIS A 44 -0.26 -11.75 10.59
C HIS A 44 -0.42 -10.23 10.52
N THR A 45 -1.43 -9.76 9.83
CA THR A 45 -1.95 -8.42 10.10
C THR A 45 -2.77 -8.50 11.39
N SER A 46 -2.09 -8.30 12.55
CA SER A 46 -2.74 -7.89 13.79
C SER A 46 -3.67 -6.72 13.51
N GLU A 47 -4.71 -6.56 14.33
CA GLU A 47 -5.70 -5.49 14.33
C GLU A 47 -5.19 -4.23 13.66
N SER A 48 -5.92 -3.75 12.68
CA SER A 48 -5.46 -2.70 11.77
C SER A 48 -5.09 -1.47 12.59
N THR A 49 -3.79 -1.24 12.71
CA THR A 49 -3.32 0.08 13.11
C THR A 49 -3.87 1.04 12.06
N SER A 50 -4.70 2.00 12.48
CA SER A 50 -5.21 3.03 11.59
C SER A 50 -4.08 3.64 10.79
N SER A 51 -4.25 3.71 9.49
CA SER A 51 -3.27 4.26 8.56
C SER A 51 -3.53 5.74 8.34
N TRP A 52 -2.54 6.45 7.84
CA TRP A 52 -2.66 7.88 7.56
C TRP A 52 -3.74 8.20 6.51
N TRP A 53 -4.07 7.28 5.62
CA TRP A 53 -5.19 7.42 4.68
C TRP A 53 -6.57 7.22 5.31
N ASP A 54 -6.65 6.74 6.56
CA ASP A 54 -7.91 6.65 7.28
C ASP A 54 -8.29 7.97 7.97
N ILE A 55 -7.37 8.95 7.97
CA ILE A 55 -7.61 10.29 8.47
C ILE A 55 -8.55 11.03 7.49
N PRO A 56 -9.76 11.46 7.91
CA PRO A 56 -10.75 12.03 7.00
C PRO A 56 -10.22 13.21 6.17
N GLU A 57 -9.52 14.15 6.77
CA GLU A 57 -8.98 15.32 6.07
C GLU A 57 -7.87 14.94 5.05
N VAL A 58 -7.08 13.91 5.34
CA VAL A 58 -6.10 13.38 4.39
C VAL A 58 -6.81 12.74 3.20
N ASN A 59 -7.87 11.97 3.46
CA ASN A 59 -8.66 11.33 2.40
C ASN A 59 -9.35 12.38 1.51
N ARG A 60 -9.96 13.42 2.09
CA ARG A 60 -10.55 14.54 1.34
C ARG A 60 -9.52 15.26 0.47
N ARG A 61 -8.31 15.49 1.00
CA ARG A 61 -7.21 16.07 0.22
C ARG A 61 -6.79 15.17 -0.94
N TRP A 62 -6.71 13.87 -0.72
CA TRP A 62 -6.42 12.92 -1.80
C TRP A 62 -7.46 12.98 -2.90
N ASN A 63 -8.72 12.89 -2.52
CA ASN A 63 -9.81 13.00 -3.45
C ASN A 63 -9.69 14.27 -4.30
N LEU A 64 -9.45 15.43 -3.66
CA LEU A 64 -9.25 16.69 -4.37
C LEU A 64 -8.08 16.64 -5.36
N LEU A 65 -6.93 16.07 -4.96
CA LEU A 65 -5.74 15.98 -5.81
C LEU A 65 -5.92 15.00 -6.97
N ILE A 66 -6.65 13.92 -6.77
CA ILE A 66 -6.87 12.89 -7.79
C ILE A 66 -8.00 13.28 -8.74
N THR A 67 -9.13 13.71 -8.20
CA THR A 67 -10.38 13.88 -8.95
C THR A 67 -10.76 15.33 -9.24
N GLY A 68 -10.17 16.29 -8.51
CA GLY A 68 -10.57 17.69 -8.51
C GLY A 68 -11.72 18.02 -7.54
N SER A 69 -12.25 17.01 -6.81
CA SER A 69 -13.32 17.18 -5.81
C SER A 69 -12.97 16.42 -4.52
N PRO A 70 -13.13 17.03 -3.33
CA PRO A 70 -12.88 16.35 -2.07
C PRO A 70 -13.91 15.24 -1.77
N ASP A 71 -15.05 15.24 -2.45
CA ASP A 71 -16.19 14.36 -2.20
C ASP A 71 -16.31 13.22 -3.23
N SER A 72 -15.39 13.18 -4.23
CA SER A 72 -15.32 12.12 -5.25
C SER A 72 -14.05 11.33 -5.08
N ASP A 73 -14.16 10.01 -4.96
CA ASP A 73 -12.98 9.14 -4.84
C ASP A 73 -12.43 8.68 -6.20
N GLN A 74 -11.22 8.09 -6.16
CA GLN A 74 -10.57 7.57 -7.35
C GLN A 74 -11.38 6.50 -8.09
N PHE A 75 -12.14 5.67 -7.36
CA PHE A 75 -12.90 4.56 -7.94
C PHE A 75 -14.04 5.09 -8.81
N SER A 76 -14.83 6.01 -8.28
CA SER A 76 -15.91 6.68 -9.02
C SER A 76 -15.38 7.52 -10.18
N TYR A 77 -14.29 8.26 -9.96
CA TYR A 77 -13.67 9.10 -10.99
C TYR A 77 -13.16 8.28 -12.18
N VAL A 78 -12.37 7.24 -11.92
CA VAL A 78 -11.80 6.42 -13.00
C VAL A 78 -12.88 5.62 -13.68
N SER A 79 -13.83 5.04 -12.94
CA SER A 79 -14.95 4.30 -13.52
C SER A 79 -15.77 5.17 -14.47
N ALA A 80 -16.16 6.37 -14.05
CA ALA A 80 -16.93 7.28 -14.87
C ALA A 80 -16.18 7.75 -16.13
N LYS A 81 -14.85 7.88 -16.03
CA LYS A 81 -14.04 8.40 -17.14
C LYS A 81 -13.59 7.35 -18.14
N TYR A 82 -13.27 6.15 -17.67
CA TYR A 82 -12.57 5.13 -18.46
C TYR A 82 -13.34 3.84 -18.64
N PHE A 83 -14.34 3.54 -17.80
CA PHE A 83 -15.09 2.28 -17.86
C PHE A 83 -16.47 2.45 -18.50
N ASN A 84 -16.59 3.41 -19.40
CA ASN A 84 -17.86 3.68 -20.09
C ASN A 84 -18.12 2.65 -21.19
N ALA A 85 -18.30 1.40 -20.80
CA ALA A 85 -18.58 0.28 -21.70
C ALA A 85 -20.01 -0.23 -21.50
N ASN A 86 -20.71 -0.49 -22.62
CA ASN A 86 -22.04 -1.11 -22.61
C ASN A 86 -21.99 -2.64 -22.49
N HIS A 87 -20.85 -3.19 -22.10
CA HIS A 87 -20.60 -4.63 -21.93
C HIS A 87 -19.84 -4.89 -20.63
N THR A 88 -19.80 -6.14 -20.22
CA THR A 88 -18.99 -6.57 -19.07
C THR A 88 -17.52 -6.33 -19.35
N LEU A 89 -16.82 -5.73 -18.38
CA LEU A 89 -15.38 -5.53 -18.39
C LEU A 89 -14.72 -6.65 -17.58
N ASP A 90 -13.86 -7.41 -18.22
CA ASP A 90 -13.06 -8.43 -17.57
C ASP A 90 -11.74 -7.81 -17.06
N GLY A 91 -11.51 -7.90 -15.77
CA GLY A 91 -10.31 -7.33 -15.15
C GLY A 91 -9.53 -8.34 -14.30
N ILE A 92 -8.30 -7.95 -14.01
CA ILE A 92 -7.41 -8.68 -13.10
C ILE A 92 -6.85 -7.75 -12.03
N SER A 93 -6.80 -8.21 -10.78
CA SER A 93 -6.12 -7.54 -9.68
C SER A 93 -5.02 -8.41 -9.10
N LEU A 94 -3.80 -7.86 -8.99
CA LEU A 94 -2.62 -8.56 -8.49
C LEU A 94 -2.17 -7.96 -7.15
N GLY A 95 -2.09 -8.80 -6.12
CA GLY A 95 -1.82 -8.39 -4.75
C GLY A 95 -3.04 -7.75 -4.08
N CYS A 96 -4.23 -8.35 -4.26
CA CYS A 96 -5.50 -7.82 -3.79
C CYS A 96 -5.65 -7.79 -2.25
N GLY A 97 -4.80 -8.51 -1.53
CA GLY A 97 -4.91 -8.62 -0.07
C GLY A 97 -6.28 -9.12 0.37
N ALA A 98 -6.93 -8.40 1.28
CA ALA A 98 -8.27 -8.72 1.78
C ALA A 98 -9.43 -8.18 0.90
N GLY A 99 -9.17 -7.76 -0.33
CA GLY A 99 -10.17 -7.41 -1.34
C GLY A 99 -10.88 -6.07 -1.13
N ASN A 100 -10.47 -5.25 -0.17
CA ASN A 100 -11.20 -4.02 0.17
C ASN A 100 -11.23 -3.00 -0.98
N ARG A 101 -10.18 -2.92 -1.79
CA ARG A 101 -10.11 -2.01 -2.94
C ARG A 101 -10.90 -2.56 -4.12
N GLU A 102 -10.78 -3.85 -4.37
CA GLU A 102 -11.52 -4.57 -5.42
C GLU A 102 -13.01 -4.46 -5.22
N ILE A 103 -13.49 -4.57 -3.97
CA ILE A 103 -14.91 -4.32 -3.61
C ILE A 103 -15.32 -2.90 -4.02
N ARG A 104 -14.51 -1.89 -3.72
CA ARG A 104 -14.80 -0.50 -4.12
C ARG A 104 -14.83 -0.32 -5.64
N TRP A 105 -13.91 -0.98 -6.37
CA TRP A 105 -13.90 -0.94 -7.84
C TRP A 105 -15.20 -1.49 -8.45
N VAL A 106 -15.64 -2.67 -8.02
CA VAL A 106 -16.86 -3.27 -8.58
C VAL A 106 -18.12 -2.58 -8.08
N THR A 107 -18.08 -1.95 -6.90
CA THR A 107 -19.19 -1.10 -6.42
C THR A 107 -19.31 0.19 -7.24
N ALA A 108 -18.18 0.77 -7.67
CA ALA A 108 -18.16 1.97 -8.51
C ALA A 108 -18.46 1.67 -10.00
N CYS A 109 -18.37 0.40 -10.43
CA CYS A 109 -18.58 -0.04 -11.79
C CYS A 109 -19.27 -1.41 -11.81
N GLU A 110 -20.58 -1.42 -11.95
CA GLU A 110 -21.42 -2.64 -11.85
C GLU A 110 -21.12 -3.70 -12.92
N ASN A 111 -20.62 -3.30 -14.07
CA ASN A 111 -20.27 -4.19 -15.18
C ASN A 111 -18.79 -4.66 -15.12
N LEU A 112 -18.01 -4.27 -14.11
CA LEU A 112 -16.65 -4.77 -13.90
C LEU A 112 -16.67 -6.11 -13.16
N ARG A 113 -15.90 -7.07 -13.67
CA ARG A 113 -15.61 -8.35 -13.02
C ARG A 113 -14.11 -8.50 -12.83
N LEU A 114 -13.66 -8.86 -11.64
CA LEU A 114 -12.23 -8.97 -11.31
C LEU A 114 -11.85 -10.39 -10.91
N SER A 115 -10.81 -10.91 -11.56
CA SER A 115 -10.03 -12.06 -11.09
C SER A 115 -8.90 -11.54 -10.19
N CYS A 116 -8.95 -11.83 -8.90
CA CYS A 116 -8.10 -11.24 -7.87
C CYS A 116 -7.13 -12.28 -7.31
N TYR A 117 -5.86 -11.95 -7.26
CA TYR A 117 -4.80 -12.84 -6.81
C TYR A 117 -3.99 -12.22 -5.66
N ASP A 118 -3.69 -13.03 -4.65
CA ASP A 118 -2.75 -12.70 -3.59
C ASP A 118 -1.97 -13.95 -3.16
N ILE A 119 -0.75 -13.78 -2.68
CA ILE A 119 0.10 -14.88 -2.22
C ILE A 119 -0.35 -15.46 -0.87
N SER A 120 -1.11 -14.70 -0.06
CA SER A 120 -1.57 -15.09 1.27
C SER A 120 -2.94 -15.75 1.20
N LYS A 121 -2.99 -17.02 1.58
CA LYS A 121 -4.23 -17.78 1.71
C LYS A 121 -5.20 -17.13 2.71
N GLU A 122 -4.69 -16.66 3.83
CA GLU A 122 -5.48 -16.05 4.90
C GLU A 122 -6.15 -14.76 4.42
N ARG A 123 -5.45 -13.96 3.62
CA ARG A 123 -6.01 -12.75 3.03
C ARG A 123 -7.07 -13.06 1.97
N ILE A 124 -6.86 -14.06 1.14
CA ILE A 124 -7.85 -14.52 0.16
C ILE A 124 -9.14 -15.03 0.85
N GLU A 125 -9.00 -15.77 1.94
CA GLU A 125 -10.16 -16.19 2.74
C GLU A 125 -10.91 -14.98 3.31
N GLN A 126 -10.19 -13.99 3.85
CA GLN A 126 -10.79 -12.74 4.33
C GLN A 126 -11.44 -11.94 3.19
N ALA A 127 -10.82 -11.89 2.01
CA ALA A 127 -11.37 -11.20 0.83
C ALA A 127 -12.73 -11.77 0.40
N ARG A 128 -12.87 -13.09 0.42
CA ARG A 128 -14.15 -13.76 0.13
C ARG A 128 -15.24 -13.40 1.14
N ILE A 129 -14.89 -13.35 2.43
CA ILE A 129 -15.82 -12.93 3.50
C ILE A 129 -16.22 -11.46 3.29
N ASN A 130 -15.27 -10.58 3.01
CA ASN A 130 -15.51 -9.16 2.80
C ASN A 130 -16.43 -8.92 1.57
N ALA A 131 -16.19 -9.63 0.46
CA ALA A 131 -17.01 -9.54 -0.74
C ALA A 131 -18.45 -10.07 -0.51
N ALA A 132 -18.60 -11.13 0.25
CA ALA A 132 -19.91 -11.65 0.64
C ALA A 132 -20.69 -10.63 1.50
N ASN A 133 -20.03 -10.03 2.49
CA ASN A 133 -20.63 -9.00 3.33
C ASN A 133 -21.03 -7.73 2.55
N ALA A 134 -20.30 -7.43 1.48
CA ALA A 134 -20.61 -6.32 0.59
C ALA A 134 -21.60 -6.67 -0.54
N ASN A 135 -22.06 -7.92 -0.62
CA ASN A 135 -22.98 -8.44 -1.67
C ASN A 135 -22.43 -8.31 -3.10
N VAL A 136 -21.10 -8.40 -3.30
CA VAL A 136 -20.45 -8.29 -4.61
C VAL A 136 -19.70 -9.56 -5.04
N SER A 137 -19.95 -10.69 -4.39
CA SER A 137 -19.28 -11.97 -4.68
C SER A 137 -19.45 -12.47 -6.12
N SER A 138 -20.51 -12.06 -6.80
CA SER A 138 -20.74 -12.45 -8.21
C SER A 138 -19.81 -11.73 -9.19
N GLN A 139 -19.17 -10.65 -8.77
CA GLN A 139 -18.28 -9.83 -9.60
C GLN A 139 -16.80 -10.09 -9.28
N LEU A 140 -16.48 -10.78 -8.18
CA LEU A 140 -15.13 -10.97 -7.67
C LEU A 140 -14.80 -12.46 -7.53
N SER A 141 -13.74 -12.92 -8.17
CA SER A 141 -13.12 -14.22 -7.88
C SER A 141 -11.79 -14.00 -7.15
N PHE A 142 -11.53 -14.76 -6.10
CA PHE A 142 -10.31 -14.67 -5.30
C PHE A 142 -9.55 -15.98 -5.27
N GLU A 143 -8.29 -15.94 -5.69
CA GLU A 143 -7.43 -17.11 -5.77
C GLU A 143 -6.06 -16.85 -5.16
N VAL A 144 -5.50 -17.87 -4.52
CA VAL A 144 -4.12 -17.82 -4.04
C VAL A 144 -3.18 -17.97 -5.22
N GLY A 145 -2.30 -16.98 -5.43
CA GLY A 145 -1.36 -17.04 -6.56
C GLY A 145 -0.15 -16.15 -6.36
N ASP A 146 1.01 -16.67 -6.77
CA ASP A 146 2.23 -15.86 -6.86
C ASP A 146 2.28 -15.17 -8.22
N VAL A 147 2.34 -13.85 -8.25
CA VAL A 147 2.42 -13.03 -9.47
C VAL A 147 3.56 -13.46 -10.39
N HIS A 148 4.65 -13.98 -9.83
CA HIS A 148 5.80 -14.43 -10.62
C HIS A 148 5.55 -15.74 -11.35
N ALA A 149 4.74 -16.62 -10.78
CA ALA A 149 4.37 -17.94 -11.33
C ALA A 149 3.08 -17.92 -12.17
N LEU A 150 2.17 -16.97 -11.90
CA LEU A 150 0.91 -16.87 -12.62
C LEU A 150 1.09 -16.67 -14.13
N GLU A 151 0.32 -17.40 -14.92
CA GLU A 151 0.14 -17.17 -16.36
C GLU A 151 -1.12 -16.34 -16.57
N LEU A 152 -0.95 -15.09 -16.99
CA LEU A 152 -2.04 -14.13 -17.13
C LEU A 152 -2.78 -14.24 -18.48
N GLY A 153 -2.19 -14.98 -19.43
CA GLY A 153 -2.71 -15.04 -20.80
C GLY A 153 -2.25 -13.88 -21.67
N SER A 154 -2.92 -13.70 -22.82
CA SER A 154 -2.65 -12.64 -23.78
C SER A 154 -3.97 -12.01 -24.21
N GLU A 155 -4.04 -10.68 -24.28
CA GLU A 155 -5.18 -9.91 -24.78
C GLU A 155 -6.53 -10.33 -24.15
N LYS A 156 -6.51 -10.62 -22.86
CA LYS A 156 -7.64 -11.18 -22.14
C LYS A 156 -8.43 -10.15 -21.35
N TYR A 157 -7.76 -9.16 -20.77
CA TYR A 157 -8.36 -8.26 -19.79
C TYR A 157 -8.57 -6.85 -20.37
N ASP A 158 -9.70 -6.26 -20.04
CA ASP A 158 -10.01 -4.86 -20.30
C ASP A 158 -9.32 -3.97 -19.27
N VAL A 159 -9.14 -4.49 -18.03
CA VAL A 159 -8.58 -3.74 -16.89
C VAL A 159 -7.58 -4.59 -16.14
N ALA A 160 -6.42 -4.02 -15.81
CA ALA A 160 -5.49 -4.58 -14.82
C ALA A 160 -5.31 -3.58 -13.67
N ILE A 161 -5.28 -4.08 -12.43
CA ILE A 161 -5.18 -3.25 -11.22
C ILE A 161 -4.06 -3.77 -10.35
N ILE A 162 -3.17 -2.87 -9.90
CA ILE A 162 -2.19 -3.13 -8.85
C ILE A 162 -2.17 -1.92 -7.91
N GLU A 163 -2.64 -2.09 -6.68
CA GLU A 163 -2.74 -1.01 -5.71
C GLU A 163 -2.09 -1.37 -4.37
N GLY A 164 -1.00 -0.68 -4.02
CA GLY A 164 -0.24 -0.89 -2.79
C GLY A 164 0.40 -2.28 -2.70
N ALA A 165 0.75 -2.86 -3.84
CA ALA A 165 1.32 -4.19 -3.94
C ALA A 165 2.58 -4.24 -4.82
N LEU A 166 2.67 -3.41 -5.86
CA LEU A 166 3.77 -3.47 -6.83
C LEU A 166 5.14 -3.24 -6.17
N HIS A 167 5.22 -2.43 -5.11
CA HIS A 167 6.46 -2.21 -4.37
C HIS A 167 6.94 -3.44 -3.58
N HIS A 168 6.09 -4.46 -3.41
CA HIS A 168 6.46 -5.76 -2.84
C HIS A 168 6.92 -6.77 -3.89
N PHE A 169 6.70 -6.49 -5.18
CA PHE A 169 7.10 -7.41 -6.22
C PHE A 169 8.59 -7.22 -6.55
N HIS A 170 9.28 -8.32 -6.80
CA HIS A 170 10.62 -8.28 -7.39
C HIS A 170 10.52 -8.44 -8.91
N SER A 171 11.60 -8.12 -9.62
CA SER A 171 11.61 -8.20 -11.09
C SER A 171 10.41 -7.45 -11.72
N ILE A 172 10.14 -6.24 -11.23
CA ILE A 172 8.99 -5.40 -11.60
C ILE A 172 8.81 -5.33 -13.12
N VAL A 173 9.92 -5.19 -13.84
CA VAL A 173 9.92 -5.16 -15.32
C VAL A 173 9.21 -6.39 -15.91
N ARG A 174 9.54 -7.60 -15.45
CA ARG A 174 8.91 -8.85 -15.94
C ARG A 174 7.43 -8.94 -15.56
N VAL A 175 7.07 -8.49 -14.37
CA VAL A 175 5.66 -8.45 -13.95
C VAL A 175 4.86 -7.51 -14.86
N LEU A 176 5.38 -6.31 -15.12
CA LEU A 176 4.72 -5.35 -16.00
C LEU A 176 4.67 -5.81 -17.46
N ASP A 177 5.65 -6.57 -17.96
CA ASP A 177 5.59 -7.21 -19.28
C ASP A 177 4.45 -8.23 -19.35
N LYS A 178 4.25 -9.06 -18.29
CA LYS A 178 3.12 -9.99 -18.19
C LYS A 178 1.77 -9.25 -18.18
N VAL A 179 1.66 -8.19 -17.39
CA VAL A 179 0.46 -7.35 -17.32
C VAL A 179 0.16 -6.74 -18.68
N ARG A 180 1.15 -6.12 -19.34
CA ARG A 180 0.96 -5.53 -20.67
C ARG A 180 0.47 -6.56 -21.69
N LYS A 181 1.08 -7.75 -21.71
CA LYS A 181 0.69 -8.85 -22.61
C LYS A 181 -0.74 -9.33 -22.35
N SER A 182 -1.18 -9.31 -21.09
CA SER A 182 -2.50 -9.81 -20.70
C SER A 182 -3.63 -8.83 -21.00
N LEU A 183 -3.33 -7.54 -21.16
CA LEU A 183 -4.29 -6.51 -21.52
C LEU A 183 -4.62 -6.56 -23.00
N LYS A 184 -5.90 -6.32 -23.35
CA LYS A 184 -6.36 -6.02 -24.69
C LYS A 184 -5.71 -4.73 -25.20
N ASP A 185 -5.80 -4.45 -26.50
CA ASP A 185 -5.17 -3.26 -27.11
C ASP A 185 -5.58 -1.94 -26.44
N GLU A 186 -6.88 -1.78 -26.16
CA GLU A 186 -7.44 -0.60 -25.46
C GLU A 186 -7.56 -0.82 -23.96
N GLY A 187 -6.94 -1.87 -23.43
CA GLY A 187 -7.00 -2.23 -22.02
C GLY A 187 -6.29 -1.21 -21.13
N ILE A 188 -6.83 -0.99 -19.94
CA ILE A 188 -6.36 0.04 -18.99
C ILE A 188 -5.62 -0.61 -17.83
N PHE A 189 -4.43 -0.09 -17.52
CA PHE A 189 -3.67 -0.45 -16.34
C PHE A 189 -3.78 0.65 -15.27
N ILE A 190 -4.30 0.29 -14.11
CA ILE A 190 -4.46 1.17 -12.94
C ILE A 190 -3.41 0.82 -11.90
N VAL A 191 -2.66 1.83 -11.47
CA VAL A 191 -1.62 1.69 -10.45
C VAL A 191 -1.81 2.78 -9.40
N ASN A 192 -1.85 2.37 -8.14
CA ASN A 192 -1.81 3.27 -6.99
C ASN A 192 -0.71 2.78 -6.06
N GLU A 193 0.46 3.48 -6.04
CA GLU A 193 1.67 2.87 -5.53
C GLU A 193 2.66 3.83 -4.85
N TYR A 194 3.48 3.26 -3.99
CA TYR A 194 4.67 3.92 -3.46
C TYR A 194 5.82 3.87 -4.46
N VAL A 195 6.20 5.01 -5.02
CA VAL A 195 7.27 5.15 -6.02
C VAL A 195 8.53 5.83 -5.48
N GLY A 196 8.71 5.82 -4.17
CA GLY A 196 9.84 6.46 -3.49
C GLY A 196 11.11 5.61 -3.45
N PRO A 197 12.13 6.08 -2.71
CA PRO A 197 13.40 5.37 -2.56
C PRO A 197 13.22 3.94 -2.02
N SER A 198 13.92 2.98 -2.64
CA SER A 198 13.90 1.59 -2.20
C SER A 198 14.25 1.44 -0.73
N ARG A 199 13.60 0.47 -0.08
CA ARG A 199 13.78 0.17 1.34
C ARG A 199 13.54 1.38 2.24
N PHE A 200 12.63 2.29 1.83
CA PHE A 200 12.31 3.51 2.58
C PHE A 200 13.55 4.34 2.96
N GLN A 201 14.55 4.37 2.07
CA GLN A 201 15.77 5.13 2.30
C GLN A 201 15.57 6.61 1.97
N TRP A 202 14.62 7.26 2.67
CA TRP A 202 14.25 8.66 2.49
C TRP A 202 15.45 9.60 2.57
N LYS A 203 15.41 10.69 1.81
CA LYS A 203 16.44 11.74 1.82
C LYS A 203 16.49 12.46 3.16
N ASP A 204 17.65 12.98 3.55
CA ASP A 204 17.81 13.74 4.81
C ASP A 204 16.89 14.95 4.88
N ALA A 205 16.75 15.68 3.78
CA ALA A 205 15.83 16.81 3.69
C ALA A 205 14.37 16.44 3.96
N GLN A 206 13.93 15.27 3.45
CA GLN A 206 12.59 14.73 3.71
C GLN A 206 12.39 14.38 5.19
N LEU A 207 13.38 13.71 5.80
CA LEU A 207 13.33 13.39 7.24
C LEU A 207 13.35 14.65 8.11
N GLN A 208 14.15 15.65 7.75
CA GLN A 208 14.17 16.94 8.46
C GLN A 208 12.84 17.66 8.37
N ALA A 209 12.23 17.71 7.17
CA ALA A 209 10.91 18.31 6.98
C ALA A 209 9.84 17.59 7.81
N ALA A 210 9.79 16.24 7.73
CA ALA A 210 8.84 15.44 8.50
C ALA A 210 9.02 15.63 10.02
N ASN A 211 10.25 15.73 10.51
CA ASN A 211 10.52 15.96 11.92
C ASN A 211 10.16 17.38 12.38
N ARG A 212 10.32 18.41 11.52
CA ARG A 212 9.82 19.77 11.83
C ARG A 212 8.31 19.76 11.99
N VAL A 213 7.59 19.15 11.06
CA VAL A 213 6.12 19.03 11.15
C VAL A 213 5.70 18.21 12.37
N LEU A 214 6.36 17.08 12.64
CA LEU A 214 6.08 16.29 13.86
C LEU A 214 6.23 17.13 15.13
N GLY A 215 7.20 18.05 15.17
CA GLY A 215 7.44 18.95 16.30
C GLY A 215 6.34 19.97 16.55
N ILE A 216 5.52 20.31 15.54
CA ILE A 216 4.39 21.22 15.65
C ILE A 216 3.17 20.51 16.27
N ILE A 217 3.06 19.21 16.07
CA ILE A 217 1.94 18.40 16.60
C ILE A 217 2.03 18.34 18.12
N PRO A 218 0.98 18.70 18.89
CA PRO A 218 0.96 18.58 20.35
C PRO A 218 1.20 17.14 20.82
N GLU A 219 1.74 16.97 22.03
CA GLU A 219 2.17 15.65 22.54
C GLU A 219 1.02 14.66 22.68
N GLU A 220 -0.15 15.10 23.05
CA GLU A 220 -1.37 14.30 23.16
C GLU A 220 -1.74 13.61 21.85
N TYR A 221 -1.50 14.23 20.69
CA TYR A 221 -1.74 13.67 19.36
C TYR A 221 -0.57 12.82 18.83
N ARG A 222 0.57 12.79 19.55
CA ARG A 222 1.74 11.99 19.18
C ARG A 222 1.84 10.65 19.92
N LYS A 223 0.81 10.25 20.68
CA LYS A 223 0.77 8.94 21.32
C LYS A 223 0.76 7.85 20.26
N LYS A 224 1.73 6.91 20.35
CA LYS A 224 1.83 5.76 19.46
C LYS A 224 0.78 4.70 19.82
N PHE A 225 0.13 4.15 18.81
CA PHE A 225 -0.79 3.03 18.99
C PHE A 225 -0.05 1.78 19.52
N SER A 226 1.16 1.54 19.03
CA SER A 226 1.92 0.32 19.29
C SER A 226 2.33 0.14 20.75
N ASP A 227 2.57 1.22 21.51
CA ASP A 227 3.13 1.15 22.89
C ASP A 227 2.71 2.31 23.81
N GLY A 228 1.83 3.21 23.34
CA GLY A 228 1.33 4.36 24.11
C GLY A 228 2.36 5.48 24.36
N ARG A 229 3.62 5.30 23.98
CA ARG A 229 4.67 6.31 24.17
C ARG A 229 4.55 7.44 23.15
N ILE A 230 5.05 8.62 23.49
CA ILE A 230 5.07 9.78 22.59
C ILE A 230 6.06 9.55 21.45
N LYS A 231 5.61 9.78 20.21
CA LYS A 231 6.47 9.79 19.02
C LYS A 231 7.29 11.08 18.99
N LYS A 232 8.55 10.99 19.40
CA LYS A 232 9.44 12.15 19.53
C LYS A 232 10.18 12.47 18.25
N LYS A 233 10.46 11.45 17.41
CA LYS A 233 11.29 11.61 16.22
C LYS A 233 10.97 10.55 15.16
N ILE A 234 11.12 10.93 13.90
CA ILE A 234 11.04 10.05 12.73
C ILE A 234 12.46 9.70 12.32
N HIS A 235 12.73 8.41 12.17
CA HIS A 235 14.03 7.87 11.80
C HIS A 235 13.96 7.17 10.46
N ARG A 236 15.08 7.16 9.72
CA ARG A 236 15.25 6.28 8.58
C ARG A 236 15.41 4.85 9.10
N PRO A 237 14.64 3.88 8.60
CA PRO A 237 14.87 2.49 8.98
C PRO A 237 16.18 1.98 8.39
N GLY A 238 16.88 1.10 9.10
CA GLY A 238 18.03 0.39 8.55
C GLY A 238 17.60 -0.65 7.52
N ARG A 239 18.38 -0.83 6.49
CA ARG A 239 18.09 -1.80 5.41
C ARG A 239 18.00 -3.23 5.95
N LEU A 240 18.86 -3.58 6.91
CA LEU A 240 18.83 -4.91 7.54
C LEU A 240 17.54 -5.13 8.31
N SER A 241 17.08 -4.12 9.05
CA SER A 241 15.81 -4.20 9.80
C SER A 241 14.61 -4.43 8.86
N ILE A 242 14.56 -3.72 7.72
CA ILE A 242 13.50 -3.93 6.72
C ILE A 242 13.60 -5.34 6.17
N PHE A 243 14.78 -5.77 5.70
CA PHE A 243 14.99 -7.09 5.11
C PHE A 243 14.61 -8.24 6.08
N LEU A 244 14.92 -8.10 7.37
CA LEU A 244 14.56 -9.11 8.37
C LEU A 244 13.06 -9.12 8.69
N ASN A 245 12.34 -8.01 8.48
CA ASN A 245 10.91 -7.94 8.72
C ASN A 245 10.10 -8.42 7.53
N ASP A 246 10.31 -7.77 6.39
CA ASP A 246 9.74 -8.11 5.11
C ASP A 246 10.79 -7.92 4.00
N PRO A 247 11.34 -9.01 3.46
CA PRO A 247 12.34 -8.94 2.38
C PRO A 247 11.79 -8.30 1.11
N SER A 248 10.48 -8.29 0.88
CA SER A 248 9.84 -7.70 -0.29
C SER A 248 9.63 -6.19 -0.17
N GLU A 249 9.58 -5.65 1.05
CA GLU A 249 9.19 -4.26 1.34
C GLU A 249 10.01 -3.24 0.55
N SER A 250 9.36 -2.58 -0.39
CA SER A 250 9.92 -1.53 -1.24
C SER A 250 11.29 -1.85 -1.86
N ALA A 251 11.47 -3.11 -2.31
CA ALA A 251 12.77 -3.57 -2.80
C ALA A 251 13.23 -2.84 -4.07
N GLU A 252 12.32 -2.68 -5.01
CA GLU A 252 12.55 -2.09 -6.34
C GLU A 252 11.66 -0.86 -6.61
N SER A 253 11.08 -0.25 -5.57
CA SER A 253 10.09 0.84 -5.72
C SER A 253 10.60 2.03 -6.54
N HIS A 254 11.91 2.28 -6.56
CA HIS A 254 12.52 3.34 -7.37
C HIS A 254 12.48 3.08 -8.88
N LEU A 255 12.20 1.83 -9.31
CA LEU A 255 12.11 1.46 -10.72
C LEU A 255 10.69 1.55 -11.28
N ILE A 256 9.67 1.69 -10.43
CA ILE A 256 8.26 1.55 -10.82
C ILE A 256 7.87 2.56 -11.91
N GLU A 257 8.20 3.83 -11.73
CA GLU A 257 7.81 4.89 -12.67
C GLU A 257 8.42 4.66 -14.06
N ASP A 258 9.73 4.44 -14.11
CA ASP A 258 10.45 4.21 -15.39
C ASP A 258 9.97 2.91 -16.05
N ALA A 259 9.70 1.88 -15.27
CA ALA A 259 9.23 0.60 -15.78
C ALA A 259 7.81 0.72 -16.38
N ILE A 260 6.92 1.53 -15.78
CA ILE A 260 5.59 1.83 -16.33
C ILE A 260 5.70 2.67 -17.60
N ALA A 261 6.45 3.78 -17.55
CA ALA A 261 6.61 4.70 -18.67
C ALA A 261 7.22 4.03 -19.92
N GLY A 262 8.10 3.05 -19.71
CA GLY A 262 8.70 2.28 -20.82
C GLY A 262 7.77 1.22 -21.44
N ARG A 263 6.58 0.95 -20.88
CA ARG A 263 5.68 -0.14 -21.31
C ARG A 263 4.27 0.29 -21.62
N PHE A 264 3.82 1.36 -21.03
CA PHE A 264 2.45 1.85 -21.15
C PHE A 264 2.44 3.31 -21.58
N ARG A 265 1.43 3.70 -22.35
CA ARG A 265 1.10 5.10 -22.58
C ARG A 265 0.41 5.62 -21.32
N VAL A 266 1.06 6.48 -20.57
CA VAL A 266 0.48 7.08 -19.36
C VAL A 266 -0.64 8.05 -19.75
N LEU A 267 -1.87 7.74 -19.38
CA LEU A 267 -3.04 8.58 -19.63
C LEU A 267 -3.16 9.68 -18.58
N GLU A 268 -2.96 9.32 -17.32
CA GLU A 268 -2.94 10.25 -16.19
C GLU A 268 -1.89 9.85 -15.16
N ARG A 269 -1.26 10.86 -14.57
CA ARG A 269 -0.41 10.74 -13.39
C ARG A 269 -0.88 11.71 -12.34
N LYS A 270 -1.26 11.21 -11.17
CA LYS A 270 -1.76 11.99 -10.04
C LYS A 270 -0.85 11.81 -8.82
N GLU A 271 -0.13 12.85 -8.48
CA GLU A 271 0.70 12.88 -7.27
C GLU A 271 -0.17 13.40 -6.12
N TYR A 272 -0.62 12.52 -5.24
CA TYR A 272 -1.55 12.92 -4.17
C TYR A 272 -0.91 12.93 -2.78
N GLY A 273 0.37 12.65 -2.67
CA GLY A 273 1.11 12.85 -1.42
C GLY A 273 1.76 11.58 -0.88
N GLY A 274 1.85 11.49 0.45
CA GLY A 274 2.59 10.41 1.11
C GLY A 274 4.04 10.77 1.43
N THR A 275 4.63 11.75 0.80
CA THR A 275 6.03 12.13 1.00
C THR A 275 6.37 12.45 2.46
N LEU A 276 5.49 13.17 3.16
CA LEU A 276 5.63 13.50 4.59
C LEU A 276 4.58 12.80 5.44
N LEU A 277 3.33 12.71 4.97
CA LEU A 277 2.20 12.24 5.76
C LEU A 277 2.39 10.80 6.25
N GLN A 278 2.88 9.90 5.40
CA GLN A 278 3.21 8.53 5.79
C GLN A 278 4.20 8.49 6.96
N LEU A 279 5.25 9.32 6.91
CA LEU A 279 6.27 9.35 7.96
C LEU A 279 5.71 9.93 9.26
N ILE A 280 4.94 11.02 9.15
CA ILE A 280 4.40 11.75 10.29
C ILE A 280 3.35 10.90 11.00
N PHE A 281 2.35 10.40 10.27
CA PHE A 281 1.18 9.74 10.86
C PHE A 281 1.36 8.25 11.13
N LYS A 282 2.43 7.61 10.63
CA LYS A 282 2.71 6.22 10.99
C LYS A 282 2.69 6.04 12.51
N ASP A 283 1.86 5.09 12.99
CA ASP A 283 1.69 4.73 14.41
C ASP A 283 1.00 5.79 15.29
N ILE A 284 0.57 6.93 14.72
CA ILE A 284 -0.20 7.97 15.44
C ILE A 284 -1.49 8.39 14.73
N ALA A 285 -1.79 7.81 13.57
CA ALA A 285 -2.95 8.18 12.77
C ALA A 285 -4.27 8.07 13.52
N HIS A 286 -4.42 7.09 14.44
CA HIS A 286 -5.61 6.87 15.25
C HIS A 286 -6.01 8.08 16.10
N ASN A 287 -5.06 8.97 16.45
CA ASN A 287 -5.37 10.20 17.19
C ASN A 287 -6.10 11.25 16.33
N PHE A 288 -6.12 11.06 15.01
CA PHE A 288 -6.68 12.00 14.02
C PHE A 288 -7.91 11.44 13.30
N ILE A 289 -8.34 10.23 13.62
CA ILE A 289 -9.54 9.60 13.05
C ILE A 289 -10.75 10.02 13.89
N ASN A 290 -11.09 11.28 13.78
CA ASN A 290 -12.25 11.89 14.41
C ASN A 290 -12.68 13.12 13.61
N GLU A 291 -13.84 13.66 13.91
CA GLU A 291 -14.35 14.87 13.26
C GLU A 291 -14.29 16.12 14.14
N ASN A 292 -13.47 16.13 15.18
CA ASN A 292 -13.34 17.25 16.09
C ASN A 292 -12.74 18.47 15.37
N THR A 293 -13.26 19.65 15.65
CA THR A 293 -12.81 20.92 15.07
C THR A 293 -11.34 21.16 15.34
N GLU A 294 -10.86 20.89 16.56
CA GLU A 294 -9.48 21.05 16.96
C GLU A 294 -8.52 20.21 16.10
N THR A 295 -8.86 18.93 15.88
CA THR A 295 -8.07 18.02 15.05
C THR A 295 -8.05 18.49 13.58
N LYS A 296 -9.20 18.98 13.07
CA LYS A 296 -9.31 19.52 11.71
C LYS A 296 -8.44 20.76 11.53
N GLU A 297 -8.47 21.70 12.48
CA GLU A 297 -7.64 22.92 12.43
C GLU A 297 -6.14 22.58 12.53
N LEU A 298 -5.77 21.63 13.40
CA LEU A 298 -4.40 21.14 13.49
C LEU A 298 -3.94 20.54 12.16
N LEU A 299 -4.76 19.69 11.51
CA LEU A 299 -4.42 19.09 10.22
C LEU A 299 -4.30 20.11 9.09
N LYS A 300 -5.06 21.20 9.11
CA LYS A 300 -4.92 22.33 8.15
C LYS A 300 -3.60 23.09 8.33
N SER A 301 -3.04 23.11 9.54
CA SER A 301 -1.78 23.78 9.84
C SER A 301 -0.54 22.96 9.46
N ILE A 302 -0.71 21.68 9.15
CA ILE A 302 0.31 20.70 8.78
C ILE A 302 0.37 20.50 7.26
#